data_e6cc8d6b94a35450f22b2aa7278bfc13
#
_entry.id   e6cc8d6b94a35450f22b2aa7278bfc13
#
_cell.length_a   1.000
_cell.length_b   1.000
_cell.length_c   1.000
_cell.angle_alpha   90.00
_cell.angle_beta   90.00
_cell.angle_gamma   90.00
#
_symmetry.space_group_name_H-M   'P 1'
#
loop_
_entity.id
_entity.type
_entity.pdbx_description
1 polymer ?
#
loop_
_entity_poly.entity_id
_entity_poly.type
_entity_poly.pdbx_seq_one_letter_code
_entity_poly.pdbx_strand_id
1 'polypeptide(L)'
;GTVIIVSHDRHFLNTVCTHIVDIDYNKIKMYVGNYDFWYESSRLMQRMMADQKRKADEKIKELQNFIARFAANKSKSKQATSRRKLIDKLTVEELPASSRKYPYVGFTMDREIGKDVLTVDRVSKTIDGVKVLNDVSFTVAKGDKIAFIGDNEIAQTAMMQILAEEIQPDEGSIKWGVSTSRSYFPKDNSAYFNGCDLSILQWLSQYSKDITETYLRGFLGRMLFSGDDVYKPVQVLSGGEKVRCMLSRMMLFGSNVLILDQPTNHLDLESITAVNNGLADFKSNVFFTSHDHEFVQTVANRIIEITPDGIIDRRCTFDEYLE
;
A
#
# COMPACT_ATOMS: atom_id res chain seq x y z
N GLY A 1 2.75 30.42 -20.26
CA GLY A 1 1.84 29.48 -20.93
C GLY A 1 1.20 28.52 -19.94
N THR A 2 0.17 27.79 -20.34
CA THR A 2 -0.50 26.77 -19.52
C THR A 2 0.10 25.39 -19.85
N VAL A 3 0.39 24.60 -18.81
CA VAL A 3 0.89 23.24 -18.92
C VAL A 3 -0.13 22.29 -18.31
N ILE A 4 -0.44 21.20 -19.00
CA ILE A 4 -1.31 20.13 -18.51
C ILE A 4 -0.44 18.88 -18.32
N ILE A 5 -0.51 18.30 -17.11
CA ILE A 5 0.34 17.19 -16.68
C ILE A 5 -0.53 16.04 -16.21
N VAL A 6 -0.15 14.81 -16.55
CA VAL A 6 -0.66 13.57 -15.98
C VAL A 6 0.52 12.84 -15.36
N SER A 7 0.48 12.59 -14.04
CA SER A 7 1.57 11.94 -13.32
C SER A 7 1.05 11.17 -12.11
N HIS A 8 1.78 10.13 -11.72
CA HIS A 8 1.61 9.41 -10.44
C HIS A 8 2.66 9.81 -9.40
N ASP A 9 3.54 10.76 -9.73
CA ASP A 9 4.53 11.31 -8.79
C ASP A 9 3.92 12.46 -7.98
N ARG A 10 3.62 12.18 -6.72
CA ARG A 10 2.97 13.13 -5.79
C ARG A 10 3.85 14.34 -5.50
N HIS A 11 5.16 14.13 -5.35
CA HIS A 11 6.11 15.21 -5.10
C HIS A 11 6.19 16.16 -6.30
N PHE A 12 6.27 15.61 -7.49
CA PHE A 12 6.25 16.38 -8.73
C PHE A 12 4.96 17.19 -8.87
N LEU A 13 3.80 16.56 -8.64
CA LEU A 13 2.51 17.24 -8.68
C LEU A 13 2.42 18.36 -7.63
N ASN A 14 2.94 18.17 -6.43
CA ASN A 14 2.98 19.18 -5.38
C ASN A 14 3.85 20.38 -5.74
N THR A 15 4.99 20.11 -6.39
CA THR A 15 5.98 21.15 -6.70
C THR A 15 5.58 21.98 -7.91
N VAL A 16 4.96 21.38 -8.91
CA VAL A 16 4.73 21.99 -10.22
C VAL A 16 3.31 22.50 -10.41
N CYS A 17 2.31 21.79 -9.86
CA CYS A 17 0.91 22.09 -10.11
C CYS A 17 0.35 23.18 -9.21
N THR A 18 -0.33 24.14 -9.82
CA THR A 18 -1.13 25.19 -9.12
C THR A 18 -2.60 24.85 -9.05
N HIS A 19 -3.05 23.92 -9.88
CA HIS A 19 -4.42 23.44 -9.96
C HIS A 19 -4.42 21.94 -10.16
N ILE A 20 -5.38 21.25 -9.58
CA ILE A 20 -5.64 19.82 -9.80
C ILE A 20 -7.00 19.67 -10.48
N VAL A 21 -7.01 18.96 -11.60
CA VAL A 21 -8.24 18.57 -12.31
C VAL A 21 -8.57 17.15 -11.92
N ASP A 22 -9.66 16.99 -11.20
CA ASP A 22 -10.16 15.72 -10.70
C ASP A 22 -11.26 15.18 -11.62
N ILE A 23 -11.09 13.97 -12.11
CA ILE A 23 -12.07 13.26 -12.93
C ILE A 23 -12.61 12.11 -12.10
N ASP A 24 -13.72 12.34 -11.42
CA ASP A 24 -14.38 11.35 -10.60
C ASP A 24 -15.91 11.60 -10.57
N TYR A 25 -16.68 10.63 -10.11
CA TYR A 25 -18.15 10.72 -10.03
C TYR A 25 -18.80 11.07 -11.38
N ASN A 26 -18.20 10.65 -12.51
CA ASN A 26 -18.59 11.03 -13.87
C ASN A 26 -18.60 12.55 -14.12
N LYS A 27 -17.78 13.29 -13.40
CA LYS A 27 -17.64 14.74 -13.46
C LYS A 27 -16.18 15.15 -13.50
N ILE A 28 -15.95 16.32 -14.06
CA ILE A 28 -14.64 17.00 -14.00
C ILE A 28 -14.76 18.15 -13.01
N LYS A 29 -13.88 18.17 -12.03
CA LYS A 29 -13.84 19.22 -11.03
C LYS A 29 -12.40 19.77 -10.91
N MET A 30 -12.29 21.09 -10.92
CA MET A 30 -11.01 21.78 -10.76
C MET A 30 -10.86 22.27 -9.32
N TYR A 31 -9.70 22.03 -8.73
CA TYR A 31 -9.29 22.53 -7.43
C TYR A 31 -8.13 23.49 -7.61
N VAL A 32 -8.19 24.63 -6.95
CA VAL A 32 -7.07 25.59 -6.90
C VAL A 32 -6.18 25.18 -5.73
N GLY A 33 -4.97 24.76 -6.03
CA GLY A 33 -4.00 24.25 -5.06
C GLY A 33 -3.18 23.11 -5.64
N ASN A 34 -2.28 22.57 -4.83
CA ASN A 34 -1.43 21.43 -5.17
C ASN A 34 -2.12 20.09 -4.89
N TYR A 35 -1.37 19.00 -5.08
CA TYR A 35 -1.88 17.64 -4.86
C TYR A 35 -2.32 17.41 -3.40
N ASP A 36 -1.56 17.86 -2.41
CA ASP A 36 -1.90 17.67 -1.00
C ASP A 36 -3.20 18.38 -0.62
N PHE A 37 -3.39 19.61 -1.09
CA PHE A 37 -4.64 20.33 -0.87
C PHE A 37 -5.84 19.59 -1.48
N TRP A 38 -5.69 19.09 -2.71
CA TRP A 38 -6.73 18.31 -3.35
C TRP A 38 -7.00 17.01 -2.56
N TYR A 39 -5.95 16.30 -2.14
CA TYR A 39 -6.06 15.03 -1.42
C TYR A 39 -6.82 15.18 -0.10
N GLU A 40 -6.45 16.15 0.71
CA GLU A 40 -7.13 16.46 1.99
C GLU A 40 -8.58 16.90 1.77
N SER A 41 -8.82 17.78 0.80
CA SER A 41 -10.17 18.23 0.43
C SER A 41 -11.04 17.07 -0.06
N SER A 42 -10.49 16.19 -0.87
CA SER A 42 -11.16 15.00 -1.40
C SER A 42 -11.54 14.02 -0.29
N ARG A 43 -10.61 13.76 0.64
CA ARG A 43 -10.86 12.91 1.81
C ARG A 43 -11.95 13.47 2.72
N LEU A 44 -11.91 14.76 2.98
CA LEU A 44 -12.93 15.44 3.78
C LEU A 44 -14.31 15.31 3.14
N MET A 45 -14.40 15.55 1.82
CA MET A 45 -15.64 15.40 1.06
C MET A 45 -16.18 13.97 1.12
N GLN A 46 -15.31 12.96 0.94
CA GLN A 46 -15.71 11.54 1.03
C GLN A 46 -16.26 11.19 2.42
N ARG A 47 -15.65 11.69 3.49
CA ARG A 47 -16.16 11.50 4.86
C ARG A 47 -17.52 12.12 5.04
N MET A 48 -17.71 13.34 4.57
CA MET A 48 -19.01 14.04 4.65
C MET A 48 -20.09 13.30 3.87
N MET A 49 -19.79 12.82 2.67
CA MET A 49 -20.71 12.00 1.86
C MET A 49 -21.05 10.68 2.56
N ALA A 50 -20.08 10.00 3.12
CA ALA A 50 -20.30 8.75 3.87
C ALA A 50 -21.20 8.96 5.10
N ASP A 51 -20.99 10.07 5.85
CA ASP A 51 -21.82 10.42 6.99
C ASP A 51 -23.25 10.78 6.58
N GLN A 52 -23.43 11.51 5.47
CA GLN A 52 -24.73 11.81 4.92
C GLN A 52 -25.48 10.54 4.49
N LYS A 53 -24.79 9.62 3.78
CA LYS A 53 -25.34 8.34 3.38
C LYS A 53 -25.78 7.51 4.59
N ARG A 54 -24.90 7.38 5.60
CA ARG A 54 -25.24 6.66 6.84
C ARG A 54 -26.49 7.21 7.51
N LYS A 55 -26.60 8.54 7.65
CA LYS A 55 -27.77 9.18 8.23
C LYS A 55 -29.04 8.95 7.39
N ALA A 56 -28.92 8.95 6.06
CA ALA A 56 -30.04 8.63 5.18
C ALA A 56 -30.47 7.16 5.33
N ASP A 57 -29.54 6.22 5.37
CA ASP A 57 -29.79 4.79 5.54
C ASP A 57 -30.47 4.49 6.90
N GLU A 58 -29.98 5.11 7.98
CA GLU A 58 -30.59 5.02 9.31
C GLU A 58 -32.04 5.52 9.28
N LYS A 59 -32.27 6.64 8.62
CA LYS A 59 -33.61 7.22 8.47
C LYS A 59 -34.54 6.35 7.64
N ILE A 60 -34.05 5.79 6.54
CA ILE A 60 -34.80 4.83 5.72
C ILE A 60 -35.19 3.61 6.55
N LYS A 61 -34.25 3.06 7.32
CA LYS A 61 -34.51 1.92 8.20
C LYS A 61 -35.57 2.20 9.27
N GLU A 62 -35.51 3.39 9.90
CA GLU A 62 -36.55 3.82 10.85
C GLU A 62 -37.93 3.92 10.18
N LEU A 63 -38.01 4.50 8.97
CA LEU A 63 -39.22 4.66 8.23
C LEU A 63 -39.80 3.30 7.77
N GLN A 64 -38.95 2.38 7.33
CA GLN A 64 -39.32 1.00 6.99
C GLN A 64 -39.90 0.24 8.19
N ASN A 65 -39.22 0.35 9.35
CA ASN A 65 -39.71 -0.27 10.59
C ASN A 65 -41.05 0.31 11.03
N PHE A 66 -41.25 1.61 10.87
CA PHE A 66 -42.53 2.25 11.16
C PHE A 66 -43.64 1.72 10.21
N ILE A 67 -43.35 1.68 8.90
CA ILE A 67 -44.29 1.19 7.91
C ILE A 67 -44.68 -0.28 8.22
N ALA A 68 -43.72 -1.13 8.53
CA ALA A 68 -43.95 -2.53 8.86
C ALA A 68 -44.86 -2.70 10.10
N ARG A 69 -44.64 -1.88 11.15
CA ARG A 69 -45.48 -1.95 12.38
C ARG A 69 -46.93 -1.51 12.16
N PHE A 70 -47.16 -0.60 11.24
CA PHE A 70 -48.47 0.04 11.07
C PHE A 70 -49.15 -0.28 9.73
N ALA A 71 -48.56 -1.17 8.92
CA ALA A 71 -49.10 -1.53 7.59
C ALA A 71 -50.53 -2.13 7.67
N ALA A 72 -50.85 -2.83 8.75
CA ALA A 72 -52.17 -3.46 8.95
C ALA A 72 -53.22 -2.51 9.52
N ASN A 73 -52.87 -1.29 9.91
CA ASN A 73 -53.79 -0.37 10.59
C ASN A 73 -54.36 0.67 9.61
N LYS A 74 -55.65 0.52 9.26
CA LYS A 74 -56.35 1.39 8.30
C LYS A 74 -56.28 2.88 8.67
N SER A 75 -56.29 3.26 9.94
CA SER A 75 -56.28 4.67 10.38
C SER A 75 -54.93 5.34 10.13
N LYS A 76 -53.83 4.57 10.00
CA LYS A 76 -52.47 5.05 9.76
C LYS A 76 -51.97 4.89 8.33
N SER A 77 -52.84 4.42 7.42
CA SER A 77 -52.48 4.20 6.01
C SER A 77 -51.93 5.46 5.31
N LYS A 78 -52.54 6.62 5.54
CA LYS A 78 -52.04 7.89 4.98
C LYS A 78 -50.66 8.24 5.45
N GLN A 79 -50.34 7.98 6.73
CA GLN A 79 -48.99 8.22 7.30
C GLN A 79 -47.96 7.25 6.72
N ALA A 80 -48.32 5.98 6.50
CA ALA A 80 -47.46 5.00 5.84
C ALA A 80 -47.13 5.40 4.40
N THR A 81 -48.16 5.89 3.65
CA THR A 81 -47.97 6.39 2.27
C THR A 81 -47.05 7.60 2.21
N SER A 82 -47.22 8.56 3.12
CA SER A 82 -46.33 9.74 3.22
C SER A 82 -44.90 9.34 3.50
N ARG A 83 -44.68 8.35 4.37
CA ARG A 83 -43.34 7.85 4.70
C ARG A 83 -42.71 7.04 3.57
N ARG A 84 -43.49 6.31 2.78
CA ARG A 84 -42.97 5.67 1.55
C ARG A 84 -42.45 6.71 0.56
N LYS A 85 -43.20 7.79 0.31
CA LYS A 85 -42.72 8.89 -0.53
C LYS A 85 -41.45 9.56 -0.01
N LEU A 86 -41.25 9.61 1.31
CA LEU A 86 -40.04 10.12 1.90
C LEU A 86 -38.84 9.16 1.69
N ILE A 87 -39.09 7.84 1.79
CA ILE A 87 -38.08 6.84 1.46
C ILE A 87 -37.66 6.97 -0.01
N ASP A 88 -38.68 7.04 -0.92
CA ASP A 88 -38.40 7.19 -2.35
C ASP A 88 -37.56 8.42 -2.64
N LYS A 89 -37.85 9.55 -1.97
CA LYS A 89 -37.04 10.77 -2.09
C LYS A 89 -35.60 10.61 -1.56
N LEU A 90 -35.43 9.96 -0.42
CA LEU A 90 -34.07 9.70 0.16
C LEU A 90 -33.27 8.72 -0.68
N THR A 91 -33.94 7.76 -1.34
CA THR A 91 -33.28 6.76 -2.21
C THR A 91 -32.86 7.37 -3.55
N VAL A 92 -33.61 8.35 -4.08
CA VAL A 92 -33.25 9.06 -5.33
C VAL A 92 -32.04 9.96 -5.16
N GLU A 93 -31.71 10.37 -3.94
CA GLU A 93 -30.48 11.11 -3.62
C GLU A 93 -29.25 10.18 -3.47
N GLU A 94 -29.22 9.02 -4.13
CA GLU A 94 -28.01 8.18 -4.17
C GLU A 94 -26.84 8.98 -4.74
N LEU A 95 -25.87 9.26 -3.86
CA LEU A 95 -24.65 9.91 -4.27
C LEU A 95 -23.89 8.97 -5.23
N PRO A 96 -23.39 9.49 -6.36
CA PRO A 96 -22.61 8.67 -7.27
C PRO A 96 -21.41 8.06 -6.52
N ALA A 97 -21.13 6.80 -6.79
CA ALA A 97 -19.95 6.14 -6.21
C ALA A 97 -18.67 6.69 -6.85
N SER A 98 -17.65 6.90 -6.03
CA SER A 98 -16.31 7.22 -6.54
C SER A 98 -15.77 6.07 -7.38
N SER A 99 -15.14 6.38 -8.50
CA SER A 99 -14.41 5.40 -9.30
C SER A 99 -13.06 4.99 -8.65
N ARG A 100 -12.58 5.79 -7.70
CA ARG A 100 -11.34 5.52 -6.96
C ARG A 100 -11.56 4.40 -5.95
N LYS A 101 -10.67 3.44 -6.02
CA LYS A 101 -10.64 2.31 -5.09
C LYS A 101 -9.26 2.18 -4.51
N TYR A 102 -9.18 2.16 -3.19
CA TYR A 102 -7.94 1.95 -2.45
C TYR A 102 -7.87 0.50 -2.02
N PRO A 103 -6.79 -0.23 -2.33
CA PRO A 103 -6.58 -1.54 -1.73
C PRO A 103 -6.34 -1.39 -0.23
N TYR A 104 -6.71 -2.40 0.54
CA TYR A 104 -6.38 -2.44 1.95
C TYR A 104 -4.97 -3.01 2.13
N VAL A 105 -4.02 -2.17 2.48
CA VAL A 105 -2.66 -2.59 2.83
C VAL A 105 -2.44 -2.33 4.30
N GLY A 106 -2.29 -3.40 5.07
CA GLY A 106 -2.01 -3.34 6.50
C GLY A 106 -1.18 -4.55 6.90
N PHE A 107 -0.06 -4.31 7.56
CA PHE A 107 0.85 -5.35 8.01
C PHE A 107 0.68 -5.56 9.50
N THR A 108 0.53 -6.82 9.89
CA THR A 108 0.50 -7.26 11.28
C THR A 108 1.64 -8.24 11.51
N MET A 109 2.17 -8.28 12.72
CA MET A 109 3.20 -9.23 13.10
C MET A 109 2.65 -10.29 14.05
N ASP A 110 2.97 -11.54 13.80
CA ASP A 110 2.58 -12.67 14.65
C ASP A 110 3.41 -12.74 15.93
N ARG A 111 4.60 -12.14 15.93
CA ARG A 111 5.57 -12.16 17.02
C ARG A 111 6.21 -10.79 17.18
N GLU A 112 6.34 -10.34 18.43
CA GLU A 112 7.11 -9.13 18.70
C GLU A 112 8.61 -9.33 18.45
N ILE A 113 9.25 -8.26 17.95
CA ILE A 113 10.69 -8.25 17.70
C ILE A 113 11.47 -7.84 18.96
N GLY A 114 12.62 -8.48 19.16
CA GLY A 114 13.54 -8.13 20.24
C GLY A 114 14.35 -6.86 19.95
N LYS A 115 15.25 -6.52 20.87
CA LYS A 115 16.10 -5.33 20.75
C LYS A 115 17.12 -5.46 19.61
N ASP A 116 17.76 -6.62 19.52
CA ASP A 116 18.78 -6.90 18.50
C ASP A 116 18.11 -7.41 17.25
N VAL A 117 18.01 -6.55 16.26
CA VAL A 117 17.32 -6.86 14.99
C VAL A 117 18.29 -7.39 13.95
N LEU A 118 19.34 -6.63 13.65
CA LEU A 118 20.32 -6.98 12.62
C LEU A 118 21.67 -6.33 12.89
N THR A 119 22.73 -7.09 12.60
CA THR A 119 24.11 -6.57 12.49
C THR A 119 24.65 -6.91 11.11
N VAL A 120 25.08 -5.90 10.39
CA VAL A 120 25.81 -6.02 9.12
C VAL A 120 27.24 -5.60 9.38
N ASP A 121 28.20 -6.49 9.12
CA ASP A 121 29.61 -6.30 9.42
C ASP A 121 30.47 -6.46 8.18
N ARG A 122 31.06 -5.34 7.73
CA ARG A 122 32.01 -5.23 6.61
C ARG A 122 31.62 -5.97 5.34
N VAL A 123 30.37 -5.86 4.96
CA VAL A 123 29.81 -6.52 3.78
C VAL A 123 30.31 -5.87 2.50
N SER A 124 30.90 -6.69 1.63
CA SER A 124 31.24 -6.31 0.25
C SER A 124 30.59 -7.30 -0.73
N LYS A 125 30.22 -6.81 -1.90
CA LYS A 125 29.61 -7.60 -2.97
C LYS A 125 30.00 -7.07 -4.33
N THR A 126 30.36 -8.01 -5.22
CA THR A 126 30.65 -7.74 -6.64
C THR A 126 29.56 -8.38 -7.50
N ILE A 127 28.98 -7.62 -8.42
CA ILE A 127 27.99 -8.09 -9.39
C ILE A 127 28.54 -7.77 -10.79
N ASP A 128 28.58 -8.76 -11.65
CA ASP A 128 29.07 -8.64 -13.03
C ASP A 128 30.45 -7.93 -13.13
N GLY A 129 31.34 -8.25 -12.20
CA GLY A 129 32.69 -7.70 -12.16
C GLY A 129 32.81 -6.29 -11.55
N VAL A 130 31.71 -5.69 -11.12
CA VAL A 130 31.68 -4.37 -10.48
C VAL A 130 31.41 -4.54 -8.98
N LYS A 131 32.28 -3.96 -8.13
CA LYS A 131 32.07 -3.93 -6.68
C LYS A 131 30.99 -2.90 -6.34
N VAL A 132 29.78 -3.39 -6.07
CA VAL A 132 28.58 -2.56 -5.83
C VAL A 132 28.39 -2.23 -4.35
N LEU A 133 28.86 -3.10 -3.45
CA LEU A 133 28.89 -2.85 -2.01
C LEU A 133 30.33 -2.95 -1.52
N ASN A 134 30.80 -1.96 -0.77
CA ASN A 134 32.18 -1.86 -0.32
C ASN A 134 32.25 -1.57 1.17
N ASP A 135 32.65 -2.57 1.95
CA ASP A 135 32.89 -2.47 3.41
C ASP A 135 31.71 -1.85 4.19
N VAL A 136 30.51 -2.36 3.94
CA VAL A 136 29.26 -1.84 4.50
C VAL A 136 29.04 -2.39 5.90
N SER A 137 28.93 -1.52 6.89
CA SER A 137 28.64 -1.89 8.28
C SER A 137 27.58 -1.00 8.90
N PHE A 138 26.56 -1.61 9.50
CA PHE A 138 25.56 -0.92 10.31
C PHE A 138 24.83 -1.91 11.23
N THR A 139 24.19 -1.37 12.25
CA THR A 139 23.32 -2.12 13.17
C THR A 139 21.92 -1.56 13.14
N VAL A 140 20.93 -2.41 13.35
CA VAL A 140 19.51 -2.06 13.29
C VAL A 140 18.85 -2.33 14.62
N ALA A 141 18.12 -1.33 15.12
CA ALA A 141 17.33 -1.40 16.32
C ALA A 141 15.84 -1.61 16.00
N LYS A 142 15.07 -2.04 17.00
CA LYS A 142 13.61 -2.15 16.90
C LYS A 142 12.99 -0.82 16.48
N GLY A 143 12.14 -0.86 15.49
CA GLY A 143 11.42 0.30 14.97
C GLY A 143 12.18 1.11 13.90
N ASP A 144 13.40 0.74 13.55
CA ASP A 144 14.10 1.36 12.42
C ASP A 144 13.35 1.06 11.12
N LYS A 145 13.01 2.11 10.40
CA LYS A 145 12.48 2.07 9.03
C LYS A 145 13.49 2.72 8.11
N ILE A 146 14.23 1.91 7.39
CA ILE A 146 15.41 2.32 6.66
C ILE A 146 15.11 2.38 5.17
N ALA A 147 15.27 3.56 4.58
CA ALA A 147 15.34 3.71 3.13
C ALA A 147 16.79 3.62 2.67
N PHE A 148 17.06 2.71 1.75
CA PHE A 148 18.34 2.63 1.06
C PHE A 148 18.26 3.44 -0.23
N ILE A 149 19.13 4.42 -0.36
CA ILE A 149 19.22 5.31 -1.51
C ILE A 149 20.62 5.24 -2.13
N GLY A 150 20.82 5.90 -3.26
CA GLY A 150 22.09 5.99 -3.97
C GLY A 150 21.90 5.98 -5.48
N ASP A 151 22.96 6.27 -6.21
CA ASP A 151 22.92 6.36 -7.68
C ASP A 151 22.94 4.98 -8.37
N ASN A 152 23.37 3.93 -7.65
CA ASN A 152 23.49 2.59 -8.21
C ASN A 152 22.34 1.67 -7.75
N GLU A 153 21.35 1.49 -8.60
CA GLU A 153 20.21 0.59 -8.31
C GLU A 153 20.62 -0.88 -8.13
N ILE A 154 21.68 -1.33 -8.79
CA ILE A 154 22.20 -2.70 -8.64
C ILE A 154 22.72 -2.89 -7.22
N ALA A 155 23.40 -1.87 -6.67
CA ALA A 155 23.85 -1.90 -5.29
C ALA A 155 22.69 -1.95 -4.29
N GLN A 156 21.64 -1.18 -4.51
CA GLN A 156 20.43 -1.19 -3.69
C GLN A 156 19.76 -2.57 -3.72
N THR A 157 19.55 -3.12 -4.90
CA THR A 157 18.97 -4.46 -5.07
C THR A 157 19.84 -5.54 -4.43
N ALA A 158 21.17 -5.48 -4.61
CA ALA A 158 22.10 -6.42 -3.97
C ALA A 158 22.00 -6.35 -2.43
N MET A 159 21.86 -5.14 -1.86
CA MET A 159 21.66 -4.98 -0.42
C MET A 159 20.35 -5.63 0.03
N MET A 160 19.24 -5.40 -0.68
CA MET A 160 17.96 -6.03 -0.37
C MET A 160 18.03 -7.55 -0.45
N GLN A 161 18.66 -8.11 -1.48
CA GLN A 161 18.84 -9.55 -1.66
C GLN A 161 19.72 -10.17 -0.57
N ILE A 162 20.77 -9.48 -0.12
CA ILE A 162 21.60 -9.94 0.99
C ILE A 162 20.79 -9.93 2.29
N LEU A 163 20.02 -8.88 2.57
CA LEU A 163 19.14 -8.81 3.74
C LEU A 163 18.08 -9.90 3.74
N ALA A 164 17.56 -10.23 2.57
CA ALA A 164 16.60 -11.32 2.39
C ALA A 164 17.25 -12.72 2.38
N GLU A 165 18.58 -12.79 2.44
CA GLU A 165 19.36 -14.05 2.35
C GLU A 165 19.18 -14.80 1.02
N GLU A 166 18.80 -14.08 -0.04
CA GLU A 166 18.71 -14.62 -1.41
C GLU A 166 20.10 -14.79 -2.05
N ILE A 167 21.03 -13.90 -1.71
CA ILE A 167 22.44 -13.98 -2.11
C ILE A 167 23.34 -13.79 -0.90
N GLN A 168 24.56 -14.33 -0.98
CA GLN A 168 25.56 -14.18 0.07
C GLN A 168 26.49 -12.98 -0.23
N PRO A 169 26.99 -12.26 0.78
CA PRO A 169 28.08 -11.31 0.57
C PRO A 169 29.36 -12.04 0.15
N ASP A 170 30.22 -11.35 -0.59
CA ASP A 170 31.55 -11.87 -0.95
C ASP A 170 32.52 -11.77 0.22
N GLU A 171 32.40 -10.69 1.01
CA GLU A 171 33.15 -10.46 2.23
C GLU A 171 32.20 -9.95 3.32
N GLY A 172 32.59 -10.14 4.57
CA GLY A 172 31.80 -9.75 5.71
C GLY A 172 30.67 -10.69 6.05
N SER A 173 29.77 -10.27 6.91
CA SER A 173 28.65 -11.11 7.36
C SER A 173 27.44 -10.28 7.76
N ILE A 174 26.28 -10.95 7.76
CA ILE A 174 25.04 -10.43 8.35
C ILE A 174 24.58 -11.38 9.45
N LYS A 175 24.03 -10.82 10.52
CA LYS A 175 23.46 -11.59 11.62
C LYS A 175 22.11 -11.01 12.02
N TRP A 176 21.07 -11.78 11.77
CA TRP A 176 19.72 -11.47 12.21
C TRP A 176 19.49 -11.87 13.67
N GLY A 177 18.73 -11.05 14.39
CA GLY A 177 18.28 -11.39 15.74
C GLY A 177 17.36 -12.61 15.74
N VAL A 178 17.42 -13.40 16.82
CA VAL A 178 16.70 -14.68 16.96
C VAL A 178 15.16 -14.52 16.95
N SER A 179 14.65 -13.32 17.25
CA SER A 179 13.22 -13.02 17.26
C SER A 179 12.70 -12.52 15.91
N THR A 180 13.57 -12.35 14.91
CA THR A 180 13.18 -11.80 13.60
C THR A 180 12.51 -12.83 12.73
N SER A 181 11.48 -12.40 12.02
CA SER A 181 10.86 -13.10 10.89
C SER A 181 10.78 -12.12 9.71
N ARG A 182 11.15 -12.57 8.53
CA ARG A 182 11.36 -11.71 7.38
C ARG A 182 10.42 -12.05 6.23
N SER A 183 9.88 -11.02 5.58
CA SER A 183 9.18 -11.11 4.29
C SER A 183 9.91 -10.25 3.27
N TYR A 184 10.05 -10.77 2.08
CA TYR A 184 10.76 -10.10 0.99
C TYR A 184 9.87 -9.85 -0.21
N PHE A 185 9.87 -8.60 -0.67
CA PHE A 185 9.29 -8.15 -1.91
C PHE A 185 10.41 -7.81 -2.90
N PRO A 186 10.73 -8.71 -3.85
CA PRO A 186 11.81 -8.49 -4.80
C PRO A 186 11.43 -7.45 -5.87
N LYS A 187 12.42 -6.75 -6.41
CA LYS A 187 12.24 -5.82 -7.53
C LYS A 187 11.69 -6.52 -8.77
N ASP A 188 12.25 -7.68 -9.09
CA ASP A 188 11.73 -8.58 -10.11
C ASP A 188 10.94 -9.72 -9.47
N ASN A 189 9.63 -9.68 -9.66
CA ASN A 189 8.71 -10.69 -9.15
C ASN A 189 8.30 -11.74 -10.19
N SER A 190 8.91 -11.72 -11.37
CA SER A 190 8.54 -12.58 -12.51
C SER A 190 8.57 -14.07 -12.19
N ALA A 191 9.49 -14.51 -11.34
CA ALA A 191 9.61 -15.91 -10.91
C ALA A 191 8.36 -16.44 -10.18
N TYR A 192 7.56 -15.58 -9.60
CA TYR A 192 6.31 -15.95 -8.90
C TYR A 192 5.13 -16.15 -9.84
N PHE A 193 5.20 -15.63 -11.06
CA PHE A 193 4.05 -15.53 -11.98
C PHE A 193 4.29 -16.19 -13.34
N ASN A 194 5.50 -16.11 -13.88
CA ASN A 194 5.79 -16.64 -15.22
C ASN A 194 5.65 -18.16 -15.26
N GLY A 195 4.87 -18.64 -16.23
CA GLY A 195 4.60 -20.07 -16.38
C GLY A 195 3.74 -20.68 -15.28
N CYS A 196 3.11 -19.86 -14.45
CA CYS A 196 2.22 -20.30 -13.37
C CYS A 196 0.77 -20.26 -13.84
N ASP A 197 0.14 -21.42 -13.96
CA ASP A 197 -1.25 -21.57 -14.41
C ASP A 197 -2.26 -21.48 -13.27
N LEU A 198 -1.81 -21.29 -12.03
CA LEU A 198 -2.69 -21.17 -10.87
C LEU A 198 -3.55 -19.90 -10.99
N SER A 199 -4.81 -20.00 -10.55
CA SER A 199 -5.64 -18.82 -10.33
C SER A 199 -5.07 -17.97 -9.19
N ILE A 200 -5.47 -16.70 -9.11
CA ILE A 200 -5.09 -15.82 -7.99
C ILE A 200 -5.44 -16.48 -6.65
N LEU A 201 -6.63 -17.05 -6.56
CA LEU A 201 -7.10 -17.74 -5.36
C LEU A 201 -6.19 -18.91 -4.97
N GLN A 202 -5.87 -19.79 -5.92
CA GLN A 202 -4.97 -20.93 -5.70
C GLN A 202 -3.55 -20.48 -5.38
N TRP A 203 -3.05 -19.47 -6.08
CA TRP A 203 -1.73 -18.91 -5.86
C TRP A 203 -1.59 -18.35 -4.44
N LEU A 204 -2.58 -17.56 -3.99
CA LEU A 204 -2.55 -16.98 -2.65
C LEU A 204 -2.72 -18.02 -1.55
N SER A 205 -3.48 -19.09 -1.79
CA SER A 205 -3.70 -20.17 -0.82
C SER A 205 -2.41 -20.87 -0.37
N GLN A 206 -1.36 -20.86 -1.20
CA GLN A 206 -0.06 -21.42 -0.87
C GLN A 206 0.64 -20.70 0.29
N TYR A 207 0.29 -19.43 0.53
CA TYR A 207 0.92 -18.57 1.51
C TYR A 207 0.03 -18.27 2.73
N SER A 208 -1.19 -18.80 2.73
CA SER A 208 -2.17 -18.54 3.79
C SER A 208 -2.26 -19.70 4.78
N LYS A 209 -2.39 -19.37 6.06
CA LYS A 209 -2.70 -20.35 7.12
C LYS A 209 -4.15 -20.81 7.03
N ASP A 210 -5.06 -19.91 6.71
CA ASP A 210 -6.46 -20.21 6.42
C ASP A 210 -6.65 -20.31 4.91
N ILE A 211 -6.89 -21.52 4.42
CA ILE A 211 -7.07 -21.83 3.00
C ILE A 211 -8.54 -21.88 2.57
N THR A 212 -9.46 -21.51 3.45
CA THR A 212 -10.89 -21.46 3.09
C THR A 212 -11.15 -20.44 1.99
N GLU A 213 -11.95 -20.81 1.02
CA GLU A 213 -12.29 -19.93 -0.10
C GLU A 213 -12.93 -18.63 0.38
N THR A 214 -13.78 -18.69 1.38
CA THR A 214 -14.44 -17.52 1.97
C THR A 214 -13.44 -16.51 2.53
N TYR A 215 -12.44 -16.99 3.28
CA TYR A 215 -11.39 -16.14 3.83
C TYR A 215 -10.54 -15.49 2.74
N LEU A 216 -10.06 -16.30 1.80
CA LEU A 216 -9.20 -15.85 0.70
C LEU A 216 -9.91 -14.88 -0.24
N ARG A 217 -11.18 -15.14 -0.58
CA ARG A 217 -11.99 -14.20 -1.38
C ARG A 217 -12.24 -12.88 -0.66
N GLY A 218 -12.51 -12.94 0.64
CA GLY A 218 -12.63 -11.73 1.46
C GLY A 218 -11.35 -10.91 1.50
N PHE A 219 -10.21 -11.60 1.63
CA PHE A 219 -8.89 -10.96 1.60
C PHE A 219 -8.60 -10.32 0.24
N LEU A 220 -8.78 -11.07 -0.84
CA LEU A 220 -8.57 -10.61 -2.22
C LEU A 220 -9.53 -9.47 -2.60
N GLY A 221 -10.76 -9.49 -2.11
CA GLY A 221 -11.72 -8.41 -2.31
C GLY A 221 -11.22 -7.08 -1.75
N ARG A 222 -10.60 -7.10 -0.57
CA ARG A 222 -9.94 -5.92 0.02
C ARG A 222 -8.73 -5.46 -0.79
N MET A 223 -8.10 -6.36 -1.54
CA MET A 223 -6.99 -6.06 -2.46
C MET A 223 -7.46 -5.74 -3.89
N LEU A 224 -8.76 -5.45 -4.05
CA LEU A 224 -9.40 -5.05 -5.31
C LEU A 224 -9.50 -6.17 -6.37
N PHE A 225 -9.47 -7.43 -5.94
CA PHE A 225 -9.82 -8.58 -6.77
C PHE A 225 -11.22 -9.05 -6.38
N SER A 226 -12.22 -8.81 -7.22
CA SER A 226 -13.61 -9.07 -6.90
C SER A 226 -14.28 -9.99 -7.91
N GLY A 227 -15.33 -10.67 -7.47
CA GLY A 227 -16.10 -11.55 -8.34
C GLY A 227 -15.25 -12.65 -8.96
N ASP A 228 -15.29 -12.77 -10.28
CA ASP A 228 -14.59 -13.79 -11.04
C ASP A 228 -13.09 -13.46 -11.28
N ASP A 229 -12.63 -12.26 -10.91
CA ASP A 229 -11.22 -11.90 -11.03
C ASP A 229 -10.30 -12.86 -10.28
N VAL A 230 -10.76 -13.41 -9.16
CA VAL A 230 -9.99 -14.35 -8.33
C VAL A 230 -9.65 -15.67 -9.03
N TYR A 231 -10.33 -15.99 -10.11
CA TYR A 231 -10.10 -17.20 -10.91
C TYR A 231 -9.19 -16.96 -12.12
N LYS A 232 -8.77 -15.74 -12.38
CA LYS A 232 -7.80 -15.44 -13.45
C LYS A 232 -6.46 -16.11 -13.14
N PRO A 233 -5.79 -16.70 -14.16
CA PRO A 233 -4.42 -17.19 -14.00
C PRO A 233 -3.48 -16.04 -13.65
N VAL A 234 -2.56 -16.28 -12.71
CA VAL A 234 -1.66 -15.19 -12.26
C VAL A 234 -0.67 -14.73 -13.33
N GLN A 235 -0.36 -15.57 -14.30
CA GLN A 235 0.56 -15.21 -15.40
C GLN A 235 0.02 -14.12 -16.33
N VAL A 236 -1.31 -13.94 -16.43
CA VAL A 236 -1.93 -12.94 -17.31
C VAL A 236 -2.19 -11.59 -16.62
N LEU A 237 -1.85 -11.46 -15.34
CA LEU A 237 -2.08 -10.26 -14.58
C LEU A 237 -1.22 -9.09 -15.06
N SER A 238 -1.77 -7.88 -14.95
CA SER A 238 -1.01 -6.64 -15.15
C SER A 238 0.08 -6.46 -14.08
N GLY A 239 1.04 -5.56 -14.33
CA GLY A 239 2.09 -5.25 -13.36
C GLY A 239 1.54 -4.84 -12.00
N GLY A 240 0.54 -3.95 -11.97
CA GLY A 240 -0.09 -3.52 -10.72
C GLY A 240 -0.86 -4.63 -10.00
N GLU A 241 -1.54 -5.50 -10.73
CA GLU A 241 -2.21 -6.67 -10.16
C GLU A 241 -1.21 -7.65 -9.54
N LYS A 242 -0.08 -7.90 -10.22
CA LYS A 242 1.02 -8.74 -9.68
C LYS A 242 1.59 -8.15 -8.40
N VAL A 243 1.82 -6.83 -8.34
CA VAL A 243 2.29 -6.15 -7.12
C VAL A 243 1.28 -6.32 -5.99
N ARG A 244 -0.02 -6.16 -6.24
CA ARG A 244 -1.06 -6.37 -5.23
C ARG A 244 -1.10 -7.82 -4.74
N CYS A 245 -0.85 -8.80 -5.60
CA CYS A 245 -0.68 -10.21 -5.20
C CYS A 245 0.54 -10.39 -4.28
N MET A 246 1.68 -9.81 -4.62
CA MET A 246 2.90 -9.89 -3.79
C MET A 246 2.72 -9.23 -2.42
N LEU A 247 2.03 -8.08 -2.35
CA LEU A 247 1.69 -7.43 -1.09
C LEU A 247 0.73 -8.29 -0.25
N SER A 248 -0.24 -8.93 -0.89
CA SER A 248 -1.17 -9.86 -0.22
C SER A 248 -0.42 -11.01 0.42
N ARG A 249 0.54 -11.61 -0.30
CA ARG A 249 1.43 -12.64 0.21
C ARG A 249 2.19 -12.18 1.45
N MET A 250 2.77 -10.99 1.41
CA MET A 250 3.52 -10.43 2.56
C MET A 250 2.62 -10.19 3.77
N MET A 251 1.42 -9.66 3.56
CA MET A 251 0.47 -9.44 4.65
C MET A 251 0.05 -10.73 5.35
N LEU A 252 -0.03 -11.84 4.61
CA LEU A 252 -0.40 -13.15 5.16
C LEU A 252 0.70 -13.79 6.01
N PHE A 253 1.96 -13.44 5.80
CA PHE A 253 3.07 -14.04 6.54
C PHE A 253 3.16 -13.61 7.99
N GLY A 254 2.66 -12.43 8.35
CA GLY A 254 2.76 -11.91 9.71
C GLY A 254 4.19 -11.67 10.19
N SER A 255 5.12 -11.36 9.28
CA SER A 255 6.53 -11.12 9.59
C SER A 255 6.73 -9.81 10.33
N ASN A 256 7.72 -9.75 11.21
CA ASN A 256 8.05 -8.54 11.95
C ASN A 256 9.15 -7.68 11.29
N VAL A 257 9.72 -8.17 10.20
CA VAL A 257 10.65 -7.42 9.34
C VAL A 257 10.16 -7.49 7.90
N LEU A 258 9.99 -6.34 7.28
CA LEU A 258 9.58 -6.22 5.88
C LEU A 258 10.73 -5.68 5.05
N ILE A 259 11.06 -6.37 3.98
CA ILE A 259 12.13 -5.99 3.04
C ILE A 259 11.48 -5.80 1.67
N LEU A 260 11.49 -4.58 1.13
CA LEU A 260 10.78 -4.23 -0.09
C LEU A 260 11.70 -3.49 -1.07
N ASP A 261 11.92 -4.07 -2.23
CA ASP A 261 12.70 -3.44 -3.30
C ASP A 261 11.75 -2.86 -4.35
N GLN A 262 11.64 -1.53 -4.39
CA GLN A 262 10.78 -0.79 -5.33
C GLN A 262 9.30 -1.22 -5.29
N PRO A 263 8.63 -1.23 -4.12
CA PRO A 263 7.28 -1.79 -3.97
C PRO A 263 6.19 -0.96 -4.64
N THR A 264 6.48 0.26 -5.05
CA THR A 264 5.50 1.17 -5.66
C THR A 264 5.56 1.21 -7.18
N ASN A 265 6.51 0.49 -7.79
CA ASN A 265 6.57 0.36 -9.23
C ASN A 265 5.29 -0.27 -9.78
N HIS A 266 4.80 0.23 -10.91
CA HIS A 266 3.58 -0.23 -11.59
C HIS A 266 2.27 0.02 -10.84
N LEU A 267 2.28 0.77 -9.75
CA LEU A 267 1.08 1.11 -8.98
C LEU A 267 0.51 2.47 -9.40
N ASP A 268 -0.81 2.58 -9.34
CA ASP A 268 -1.52 3.85 -9.40
C ASP A 268 -1.40 4.64 -8.08
N LEU A 269 -1.84 5.90 -8.10
CA LEU A 269 -1.74 6.78 -6.94
C LEU A 269 -2.48 6.23 -5.70
N GLU A 270 -3.62 5.62 -5.90
CA GLU A 270 -4.44 5.04 -4.85
C GLU A 270 -3.70 3.86 -4.17
N SER A 271 -3.12 2.99 -4.98
CA SER A 271 -2.34 1.84 -4.48
C SER A 271 -1.02 2.29 -3.83
N ILE A 272 -0.31 3.26 -4.40
CA ILE A 272 0.89 3.86 -3.78
C ILE A 272 0.54 4.43 -2.40
N THR A 273 -0.55 5.19 -2.30
CA THR A 273 -1.01 5.77 -1.03
C THR A 273 -1.33 4.69 -0.01
N ALA A 274 -2.00 3.62 -0.41
CA ALA A 274 -2.33 2.50 0.48
C ALA A 274 -1.08 1.79 1.01
N VAL A 275 -0.10 1.50 0.15
CA VAL A 275 1.19 0.90 0.56
C VAL A 275 1.96 1.83 1.49
N ASN A 276 2.02 3.10 1.15
CA ASN A 276 2.68 4.13 1.95
C ASN A 276 2.11 4.15 3.38
N ASN A 277 0.80 4.25 3.50
CA ASN A 277 0.13 4.30 4.81
C ASN A 277 0.32 2.98 5.58
N GLY A 278 0.20 1.84 4.90
CA GLY A 278 0.40 0.53 5.51
C GLY A 278 1.81 0.35 6.10
N LEU A 279 2.85 0.82 5.41
CA LEU A 279 4.23 0.77 5.90
C LEU A 279 4.52 1.83 6.97
N ALA A 280 3.95 3.03 6.84
CA ALA A 280 4.09 4.08 7.85
C ALA A 280 3.45 3.67 9.18
N ASP A 281 2.30 3.00 9.14
CA ASP A 281 1.58 2.53 10.33
C ASP A 281 2.16 1.25 10.93
N PHE A 282 2.95 0.50 10.18
CA PHE A 282 3.58 -0.74 10.69
C PHE A 282 4.50 -0.46 11.88
N LYS A 283 4.33 -1.21 12.96
CA LYS A 283 4.98 -0.93 14.24
C LYS A 283 6.34 -1.64 14.45
N SER A 284 6.91 -2.18 13.38
CA SER A 284 8.19 -2.89 13.44
C SER A 284 9.15 -2.41 12.34
N ASN A 285 10.09 -3.23 11.94
CA ASN A 285 11.18 -2.84 11.07
C ASN A 285 10.82 -2.96 9.59
N VAL A 286 11.22 -1.96 8.82
CA VAL A 286 11.08 -1.91 7.36
C VAL A 286 12.41 -1.54 6.73
N PHE A 287 12.80 -2.28 5.72
CA PHE A 287 13.93 -1.98 4.83
C PHE A 287 13.38 -1.84 3.42
N PHE A 288 13.63 -0.75 2.77
CA PHE A 288 13.06 -0.53 1.44
C PHE A 288 13.92 0.35 0.55
N THR A 289 13.65 0.26 -0.73
CA THR A 289 14.12 1.17 -1.77
C THR A 289 12.91 1.80 -2.46
N SER A 290 12.99 3.03 -2.89
CA SER A 290 11.95 3.69 -3.67
C SER A 290 12.51 4.92 -4.38
N HIS A 291 11.97 5.24 -5.56
CA HIS A 291 12.20 6.50 -6.26
C HIS A 291 11.12 7.55 -5.93
N ASP A 292 10.06 7.16 -5.21
CA ASP A 292 9.00 8.05 -4.78
C ASP A 292 9.46 8.86 -3.55
N HIS A 293 9.73 10.16 -3.76
CA HIS A 293 10.19 11.06 -2.71
C HIS A 293 9.27 11.08 -1.50
N GLU A 294 7.96 11.20 -1.72
CA GLU A 294 6.96 11.26 -0.65
C GLU A 294 6.90 9.94 0.13
N PHE A 295 7.08 8.83 -0.56
CA PHE A 295 7.12 7.51 0.07
C PHE A 295 8.31 7.36 1.00
N VAL A 296 9.50 7.77 0.55
CA VAL A 296 10.72 7.77 1.40
C VAL A 296 10.54 8.73 2.57
N GLN A 297 10.05 9.95 2.32
CA GLN A 297 9.87 10.98 3.33
C GLN A 297 8.92 10.56 4.46
N THR A 298 7.84 9.87 4.14
CA THR A 298 6.79 9.55 5.11
C THR A 298 6.96 8.19 5.80
N VAL A 299 7.68 7.25 5.19
CA VAL A 299 7.91 5.91 5.76
C VAL A 299 9.21 5.84 6.54
N ALA A 300 10.31 6.39 6.01
CA ALA A 300 11.63 6.23 6.60
C ALA A 300 11.84 7.13 7.82
N ASN A 301 12.50 6.59 8.85
CA ASN A 301 13.08 7.34 9.97
C ASN A 301 14.61 7.27 9.99
N ARG A 302 15.18 6.60 9.00
CA ARG A 302 16.63 6.46 8.84
C ARG A 302 16.95 6.30 7.36
N ILE A 303 17.96 7.02 6.89
CA ILE A 303 18.42 6.99 5.50
C ILE A 303 19.82 6.39 5.47
N ILE A 304 20.02 5.39 4.62
CA ILE A 304 21.34 4.82 4.32
C ILE A 304 21.60 5.01 2.83
N GLU A 305 22.51 5.89 2.49
CA GLU A 305 22.98 6.06 1.13
C GLU A 305 24.13 5.08 0.84
N ILE A 306 23.98 4.28 -0.20
CA ILE A 306 25.02 3.39 -0.69
C ILE A 306 25.90 4.16 -1.67
N THR A 307 27.18 4.28 -1.34
CA THR A 307 28.19 4.96 -2.16
C THR A 307 29.25 3.96 -2.65
N PRO A 308 30.08 4.31 -3.64
CA PRO A 308 31.20 3.46 -4.07
C PRO A 308 32.20 3.14 -2.96
N ASP A 309 32.34 4.03 -1.97
CA ASP A 309 33.30 3.93 -0.89
C ASP A 309 32.74 3.38 0.43
N GLY A 310 31.45 3.01 0.44
CA GLY A 310 30.77 2.50 1.63
C GLY A 310 29.35 3.02 1.75
N ILE A 311 28.97 3.51 2.93
CA ILE A 311 27.65 4.06 3.20
C ILE A 311 27.72 5.38 3.94
N ILE A 312 26.67 6.20 3.75
CA ILE A 312 26.35 7.33 4.61
C ILE A 312 25.07 6.99 5.35
N ASP A 313 25.11 6.96 6.67
CA ASP A 313 24.02 6.50 7.53
C ASP A 313 23.57 7.66 8.44
N ARG A 314 22.31 8.09 8.29
CA ARG A 314 21.74 9.17 9.08
C ARG A 314 20.35 8.82 9.60
N ARG A 315 20.11 9.10 10.88
CA ARG A 315 18.79 9.02 11.51
C ARG A 315 18.05 10.33 11.32
N CYS A 316 17.38 10.47 10.20
CA CYS A 316 16.67 11.68 9.81
C CYS A 316 15.56 11.33 8.80
N THR A 317 14.73 12.31 8.50
CA THR A 317 13.78 12.23 7.36
C THR A 317 14.53 12.44 6.04
N PHE A 318 13.86 12.17 4.93
CA PHE A 318 14.48 12.31 3.62
C PHE A 318 14.77 13.78 3.27
N ASP A 319 13.87 14.69 3.62
CA ASP A 319 14.08 16.13 3.39
C ASP A 319 15.27 16.66 4.21
N GLU A 320 15.40 16.25 5.48
CA GLU A 320 16.56 16.59 6.32
C GLU A 320 17.86 16.00 5.78
N TYR A 321 17.79 14.88 5.07
CA TYR A 321 18.96 14.27 4.44
C TYR A 321 19.45 15.06 3.23
N LEU A 322 18.53 15.66 2.47
CA LEU A 322 18.84 16.44 1.27
C LEU A 322 19.36 17.86 1.56
N GLU A 323 19.16 18.38 2.79
CA GLU A 323 19.71 19.65 3.27
C GLU A 323 21.21 19.53 3.64
#